data_c01b128d52ada3a638e21587b972962c
#
_entry.id   c01b128d52ada3a638e21587b972962c
#
_cell.length_a   1.000
_cell.length_b   1.000
_cell.length_c   1.000
_cell.angle_alpha   90.00
_cell.angle_beta   90.00
_cell.angle_gamma   90.00
#
_symmetry.space_group_name_H-M   'P 1'
#
loop_
_entity.id
_entity.type
_entity.pdbx_description
1 polymer ?
#
loop_
_entity_poly.entity_id
_entity_poly.type
_entity_poly.pdbx_seq_one_letter_code
_entity_poly.pdbx_strand_id
1 'polypeptide(L)'
;NKEKAMSLLHSFYCWGHAGVVLLSTLFFYAAGIDNWKILAIIWAVIPIGNAFVFAKVPIAPLLEDGETGLGLKELFRLKVFWILLIMMICAGASEQAVSQWASAFAEKGLGISKAAGDLAGPMAFAILMGTSRLFYGKYGDRINLDHFMIYSCLLCILSYLGISLFRAPLLNLIACAVCGLSVGIMWPGTFSKASAALPKGGTAMFALLALGGDMGCAGGPTLVGMISDSLGDNLKMGILAGIIFPVLLLLGILRCKKGNSLS
;
A
#
# COMPACT_ATOMS: atom_id res chain seq x y z
N ASN A 1 14.35 3.09 -17.09
CA ASN A 1 13.34 3.91 -16.42
C ASN A 1 13.23 3.52 -14.94
N LYS A 2 13.62 4.45 -14.03
CA LYS A 2 13.66 4.20 -12.57
C LYS A 2 12.25 3.91 -12.00
N GLU A 3 11.21 4.56 -12.50
CA GLU A 3 9.83 4.39 -12.06
C GLU A 3 9.31 2.97 -12.34
N LYS A 4 9.64 2.41 -13.51
CA LYS A 4 9.29 1.03 -13.87
C LYS A 4 9.98 0.02 -12.96
N ALA A 5 11.28 0.20 -12.73
CA ALA A 5 12.05 -0.66 -11.84
C ALA A 5 11.50 -0.62 -10.40
N MET A 6 11.14 0.56 -9.90
CA MET A 6 10.52 0.75 -8.59
C MET A 6 9.18 0.02 -8.50
N SER A 7 8.30 0.19 -9.50
CA SER A 7 7.00 -0.47 -9.53
C SER A 7 7.12 -2.00 -9.62
N LEU A 8 8.05 -2.50 -10.46
CA LEU A 8 8.31 -3.93 -10.57
C LEU A 8 8.85 -4.52 -9.25
N LEU A 9 9.82 -3.85 -8.62
CA LEU A 9 10.37 -4.27 -7.33
C LEU A 9 9.26 -4.40 -6.28
N HIS A 10 8.41 -3.38 -6.17
CA HIS A 10 7.30 -3.39 -5.22
C HIS A 10 6.20 -4.41 -5.55
N SER A 11 6.15 -4.96 -6.78
CA SER A 11 5.19 -6.01 -7.11
C SER A 11 5.46 -7.31 -6.36
N PHE A 12 6.73 -7.61 -6.01
CA PHE A 12 7.08 -8.81 -5.24
C PHE A 12 6.44 -8.85 -3.86
N TYR A 13 6.25 -7.69 -3.22
CA TYR A 13 5.47 -7.59 -1.97
C TYR A 13 4.05 -8.14 -2.16
N CYS A 14 3.38 -7.81 -3.25
CA CYS A 14 2.00 -8.23 -3.51
C CYS A 14 1.89 -9.74 -3.72
N TRP A 15 2.83 -10.32 -4.47
CA TRP A 15 2.88 -11.77 -4.70
C TRP A 15 3.21 -12.52 -3.42
N GLY A 16 4.14 -11.99 -2.60
CA GLY A 16 4.41 -12.50 -1.27
C GLY A 16 3.17 -12.44 -0.37
N HIS A 17 2.44 -11.32 -0.36
CA HIS A 17 1.20 -11.16 0.38
C HIS A 17 0.14 -12.19 -0.05
N ALA A 18 -0.13 -12.32 -1.35
CA ALA A 18 -1.06 -13.32 -1.86
C ALA A 18 -0.66 -14.75 -1.48
N GLY A 19 0.65 -15.07 -1.58
CA GLY A 19 1.20 -16.36 -1.19
C GLY A 19 1.04 -16.66 0.31
N VAL A 20 1.33 -15.67 1.17
CA VAL A 20 1.17 -15.81 2.63
C VAL A 20 -0.29 -16.03 2.99
N VAL A 21 -1.22 -15.27 2.41
CA VAL A 21 -2.67 -15.46 2.66
C VAL A 21 -3.08 -16.87 2.24
N LEU A 22 -2.74 -17.30 1.02
CA LEU A 22 -3.10 -18.64 0.53
C LEU A 22 -2.56 -19.75 1.41
N LEU A 23 -1.26 -19.73 1.69
CA LEU A 23 -0.60 -20.78 2.47
C LEU A 23 -1.08 -20.82 3.92
N SER A 24 -1.30 -19.63 4.52
CA SER A 24 -1.83 -19.55 5.89
C SER A 24 -3.28 -20.05 5.97
N THR A 25 -4.12 -19.71 4.98
CA THR A 25 -5.49 -20.19 4.91
C THR A 25 -5.55 -21.72 4.76
N LEU A 26 -4.72 -22.29 3.86
CA LEU A 26 -4.61 -23.73 3.68
C LEU A 26 -4.08 -24.44 4.94
N PHE A 27 -3.08 -23.85 5.61
CA PHE A 27 -2.55 -24.39 6.86
C PHE A 27 -3.64 -24.44 7.94
N PHE A 28 -4.36 -23.36 8.17
CA PHE A 28 -5.43 -23.32 9.17
C PHE A 28 -6.63 -24.21 8.82
N TYR A 29 -6.92 -24.37 7.53
CA TYR A 29 -7.94 -25.30 7.07
C TYR A 29 -7.57 -26.76 7.40
N ALA A 30 -6.29 -27.13 7.24
CA ALA A 30 -5.80 -28.49 7.46
C ALA A 30 -5.47 -28.79 8.93
N ALA A 31 -4.84 -27.84 9.64
CA ALA A 31 -4.27 -28.03 10.98
C ALA A 31 -5.10 -27.40 12.11
N GLY A 32 -6.09 -26.55 11.79
CA GLY A 32 -6.87 -25.79 12.76
C GLY A 32 -6.17 -24.50 13.24
N ILE A 33 -6.99 -23.54 13.67
CA ILE A 33 -6.51 -22.20 14.05
C ILE A 33 -5.65 -22.19 15.32
N ASP A 34 -5.83 -23.17 16.19
CA ASP A 34 -5.09 -23.29 17.46
C ASP A 34 -3.58 -23.52 17.22
N ASN A 35 -3.20 -23.97 16.02
CA ASN A 35 -1.83 -24.21 15.61
C ASN A 35 -1.10 -22.96 15.07
N TRP A 36 -1.62 -21.75 15.31
CA TRP A 36 -1.04 -20.51 14.82
C TRP A 36 0.45 -20.31 15.20
N LYS A 37 0.88 -20.83 16.37
CA LYS A 37 2.28 -20.78 16.81
C LYS A 37 3.22 -21.53 15.87
N ILE A 38 2.79 -22.69 15.37
CA ILE A 38 3.56 -23.50 14.40
C ILE A 38 3.71 -22.71 13.10
N LEU A 39 2.62 -22.10 12.61
CA LEU A 39 2.66 -21.28 11.41
C LEU A 39 3.61 -20.08 11.59
N ALA A 40 3.59 -19.42 12.74
CA ALA A 40 4.50 -18.31 13.04
C ALA A 40 5.98 -18.73 13.00
N ILE A 41 6.31 -19.95 13.52
CA ILE A 41 7.67 -20.50 13.43
C ILE A 41 8.06 -20.80 11.98
N ILE A 42 7.14 -21.36 11.18
CA ILE A 42 7.38 -21.61 9.74
C ILE A 42 7.70 -20.28 9.03
N TRP A 43 6.92 -19.25 9.25
CA TRP A 43 7.14 -17.93 8.64
C TRP A 43 8.44 -17.27 9.11
N ALA A 44 8.91 -17.52 10.34
CA ALA A 44 10.17 -17.00 10.86
C ALA A 44 11.41 -17.48 10.08
N VAL A 45 11.33 -18.60 9.37
CA VAL A 45 12.42 -19.11 8.52
C VAL A 45 12.79 -18.12 7.41
N ILE A 46 11.80 -17.39 6.86
CA ILE A 46 12.04 -16.43 5.76
C ILE A 46 12.92 -15.25 6.20
N PRO A 47 12.61 -14.47 7.28
CA PRO A 47 13.46 -13.38 7.71
C PRO A 47 14.83 -13.87 8.22
N ILE A 48 14.92 -15.07 8.81
CA ILE A 48 16.19 -15.66 9.19
C ILE A 48 17.05 -15.94 7.94
N GLY A 49 16.47 -16.56 6.90
CA GLY A 49 17.14 -16.78 5.62
C GLY A 49 17.58 -15.46 4.97
N ASN A 50 16.72 -14.46 4.96
CA ASN A 50 17.04 -13.12 4.46
C ASN A 50 18.21 -12.47 5.20
N ALA A 51 18.31 -12.62 6.52
CA ALA A 51 19.43 -12.10 7.30
C ALA A 51 20.78 -12.64 6.81
N PHE A 52 20.85 -13.94 6.52
CA PHE A 52 22.07 -14.56 5.95
C PHE A 52 22.38 -14.09 4.53
N VAL A 53 21.37 -13.87 3.70
CA VAL A 53 21.54 -13.33 2.35
C VAL A 53 22.04 -11.89 2.41
N PHE A 54 21.39 -11.01 3.20
CA PHE A 54 21.79 -9.61 3.35
C PHE A 54 23.19 -9.44 3.94
N ALA A 55 23.65 -10.37 4.79
CA ALA A 55 25.02 -10.34 5.29
C ALA A 55 26.08 -10.52 4.20
N LYS A 56 25.72 -11.04 3.02
CA LYS A 56 26.64 -11.34 1.91
C LYS A 56 26.44 -10.45 0.67
N VAL A 57 25.30 -9.79 0.55
CA VAL A 57 24.98 -8.94 -0.62
C VAL A 57 25.71 -7.60 -0.51
N PRO A 58 26.49 -7.17 -1.54
CA PRO A 58 27.08 -5.84 -1.54
C PRO A 58 25.97 -4.78 -1.68
N ILE A 59 25.98 -3.80 -0.80
CA ILE A 59 25.03 -2.68 -0.82
C ILE A 59 25.72 -1.53 -1.55
N ALA A 60 25.22 -1.17 -2.74
CA ALA A 60 25.70 -0.02 -3.47
C ALA A 60 25.23 1.30 -2.79
N PRO A 61 26.09 2.31 -2.66
CA PRO A 61 25.68 3.61 -2.15
C PRO A 61 24.67 4.28 -3.08
N LEU A 62 23.74 5.05 -2.51
CA LEU A 62 22.73 5.81 -3.27
C LEU A 62 23.28 7.09 -3.90
N LEU A 63 24.41 7.58 -3.40
CA LEU A 63 25.09 8.79 -3.83
C LEU A 63 26.48 8.41 -4.37
N GLU A 64 26.98 9.17 -5.33
CA GLU A 64 28.35 9.02 -5.86
C GLU A 64 29.39 9.46 -4.81
N ASP A 65 30.62 8.94 -4.94
CA ASP A 65 31.71 9.28 -4.03
C ASP A 65 31.96 10.79 -4.01
N GLY A 66 31.83 11.39 -2.83
CA GLY A 66 31.96 12.83 -2.61
C GLY A 66 30.67 13.63 -2.65
N GLU A 67 29.53 13.04 -3.01
CA GLU A 67 28.24 13.69 -2.89
C GLU A 67 27.67 13.52 -1.47
N THR A 68 27.21 14.63 -0.87
CA THR A 68 26.48 14.61 0.40
C THR A 68 24.98 14.76 0.14
N GLY A 69 24.19 13.80 0.64
CA GLY A 69 22.73 13.94 0.61
C GLY A 69 22.23 15.04 1.56
N LEU A 70 20.98 15.46 1.35
CA LEU A 70 20.33 16.42 2.24
C LEU A 70 20.27 15.88 3.67
N GLY A 71 20.67 16.71 4.62
CA GLY A 71 20.55 16.40 6.05
C GLY A 71 19.08 16.46 6.52
N LEU A 72 18.78 15.80 7.66
CA LEU A 72 17.43 15.80 8.22
C LEU A 72 16.84 17.20 8.40
N LYS A 73 17.64 18.16 8.91
CA LYS A 73 17.20 19.54 9.10
C LYS A 73 16.87 20.24 7.80
N GLU A 74 17.60 19.94 6.72
CA GLU A 74 17.36 20.48 5.40
C GLU A 74 16.08 19.90 4.80
N LEU A 75 15.87 18.58 4.89
CA LEU A 75 14.66 17.93 4.43
C LEU A 75 13.41 18.52 5.09
N PHE A 76 13.42 18.68 6.43
CA PHE A 76 12.28 19.25 7.16
C PHE A 76 12.00 20.72 6.85
N ARG A 77 12.93 21.47 6.27
CA ARG A 77 12.71 22.85 5.79
C ARG A 77 12.00 22.89 4.44
N LEU A 78 12.01 21.82 3.67
CA LEU A 78 11.44 21.78 2.32
C LEU A 78 9.95 21.50 2.35
N LYS A 79 9.13 22.43 1.86
CA LYS A 79 7.67 22.25 1.77
C LYS A 79 7.29 21.03 0.91
N VAL A 80 8.04 20.77 -0.16
CA VAL A 80 7.80 19.61 -1.03
C VAL A 80 8.00 18.29 -0.28
N PHE A 81 8.97 18.21 0.64
CA PHE A 81 9.17 17.02 1.46
C PHE A 81 7.94 16.69 2.32
N TRP A 82 7.32 17.68 2.96
CA TRP A 82 6.10 17.47 3.75
C TRP A 82 4.92 17.02 2.90
N ILE A 83 4.76 17.55 1.67
CA ILE A 83 3.74 17.08 0.75
C ILE A 83 3.98 15.61 0.41
N LEU A 84 5.21 15.23 0.07
CA LEU A 84 5.58 13.85 -0.25
C LEU A 84 5.40 12.91 0.95
N LEU A 85 5.72 13.37 2.17
CA LEU A 85 5.53 12.61 3.40
C LEU A 85 4.03 12.34 3.67
N ILE A 86 3.18 13.37 3.53
CA ILE A 86 1.72 13.22 3.65
C ILE A 86 1.19 12.28 2.57
N MET A 87 1.66 12.42 1.32
CA MET A 87 1.28 11.50 0.25
C MET A 87 1.65 10.06 0.58
N MET A 88 2.81 9.82 1.18
CA MET A 88 3.24 8.47 1.56
C MET A 88 2.40 7.91 2.71
N ILE A 89 2.11 8.71 3.74
CA ILE A 89 1.17 8.34 4.81
C ILE A 89 -0.20 7.95 4.21
N CYS A 90 -0.72 8.78 3.30
CA CYS A 90 -2.00 8.51 2.64
C CYS A 90 -1.96 7.28 1.73
N ALA A 91 -0.83 7.00 1.07
CA ALA A 91 -0.67 5.80 0.26
C ALA A 91 -0.75 4.52 1.11
N GLY A 92 0.00 4.47 2.21
CA GLY A 92 -0.05 3.35 3.16
C GLY A 92 -1.42 3.19 3.80
N ALA A 93 -2.03 4.29 4.24
CA ALA A 93 -3.36 4.28 4.83
C ALA A 93 -4.43 3.81 3.85
N SER A 94 -4.41 4.28 2.59
CA SER A 94 -5.37 3.86 1.55
C SER A 94 -5.28 2.38 1.23
N GLU A 95 -4.09 1.80 1.29
CA GLU A 95 -3.87 0.37 1.08
C GLU A 95 -4.38 -0.45 2.26
N GLN A 96 -3.92 -0.13 3.47
CA GLN A 96 -4.14 -0.98 4.64
C GLN A 96 -5.52 -0.79 5.28
N ALA A 97 -6.16 0.37 5.12
CA ALA A 97 -7.52 0.59 5.64
C ALA A 97 -8.57 -0.38 5.05
N VAL A 98 -8.35 -0.89 3.84
CA VAL A 98 -9.20 -1.93 3.24
C VAL A 98 -8.59 -3.32 3.39
N SER A 99 -7.30 -3.49 3.06
CA SER A 99 -6.62 -4.78 3.06
C SER A 99 -6.67 -5.47 4.43
N GLN A 100 -6.41 -4.73 5.51
CA GLN A 100 -6.39 -5.24 6.89
C GLN A 100 -7.76 -5.75 7.34
N TRP A 101 -8.83 -5.09 6.94
CA TRP A 101 -10.20 -5.44 7.33
C TRP A 101 -10.93 -6.34 6.33
N ALA A 102 -10.34 -6.62 5.15
CA ALA A 102 -11.01 -7.32 4.05
C ALA A 102 -11.54 -8.71 4.45
N SER A 103 -10.77 -9.51 5.21
CA SER A 103 -11.20 -10.82 5.69
C SER A 103 -12.34 -10.70 6.72
N ALA A 104 -12.18 -9.86 7.74
CA ALA A 104 -13.22 -9.63 8.76
C ALA A 104 -14.48 -9.03 8.15
N PHE A 105 -14.36 -8.16 7.16
CA PHE A 105 -15.48 -7.61 6.41
C PHE A 105 -16.23 -8.69 5.63
N ALA A 106 -15.51 -9.59 4.96
CA ALA A 106 -16.12 -10.70 4.22
C ALA A 106 -16.85 -11.67 5.18
N GLU A 107 -16.22 -12.03 6.29
CA GLU A 107 -16.79 -12.96 7.27
C GLU A 107 -17.99 -12.34 8.02
N LYS A 108 -17.76 -11.22 8.71
CA LYS A 108 -18.77 -10.60 9.60
C LYS A 108 -19.76 -9.72 8.87
N GLY A 109 -19.28 -8.97 7.88
CA GLY A 109 -20.10 -8.01 7.14
C GLY A 109 -20.92 -8.62 6.02
N LEU A 110 -20.46 -9.73 5.42
CA LEU A 110 -21.09 -10.37 4.28
C LEU A 110 -21.56 -11.81 4.54
N GLY A 111 -21.25 -12.39 5.72
CA GLY A 111 -21.64 -13.75 6.10
C GLY A 111 -20.96 -14.86 5.30
N ILE A 112 -19.77 -14.61 4.75
CA ILE A 112 -19.00 -15.58 3.97
C ILE A 112 -18.11 -16.38 4.94
N SER A 113 -17.83 -17.67 4.64
CA SER A 113 -16.91 -18.45 5.46
C SER A 113 -15.52 -17.81 5.52
N LYS A 114 -14.84 -17.95 6.66
CA LYS A 114 -13.52 -17.33 6.86
C LYS A 114 -12.53 -17.67 5.73
N ALA A 115 -12.41 -18.95 5.35
CA ALA A 115 -11.49 -19.36 4.27
C ALA A 115 -11.84 -18.72 2.93
N ALA A 116 -13.13 -18.66 2.56
CA ALA A 116 -13.56 -17.98 1.35
C ALA A 116 -13.36 -16.45 1.46
N GLY A 117 -13.55 -15.87 2.64
CA GLY A 117 -13.32 -14.47 2.92
C GLY A 117 -11.84 -14.07 2.78
N ASP A 118 -10.92 -14.88 3.28
CA ASP A 118 -9.47 -14.67 3.15
C ASP A 118 -9.03 -14.71 1.68
N LEU A 119 -9.55 -15.65 0.89
CA LEU A 119 -9.22 -15.77 -0.53
C LEU A 119 -9.87 -14.68 -1.38
N ALA A 120 -11.15 -14.38 -1.15
CA ALA A 120 -11.88 -13.38 -1.93
C ALA A 120 -11.60 -11.93 -1.51
N GLY A 121 -11.20 -11.69 -0.27
CA GLY A 121 -10.83 -10.37 0.26
C GLY A 121 -9.33 -10.08 0.06
N PRO A 122 -8.48 -10.37 1.06
CA PRO A 122 -7.07 -9.93 1.05
C PRO A 122 -6.24 -10.55 -0.08
N MET A 123 -6.49 -11.81 -0.47
CA MET A 123 -5.72 -12.43 -1.55
C MET A 123 -6.08 -11.81 -2.91
N ALA A 124 -7.38 -11.63 -3.23
CA ALA A 124 -7.80 -10.99 -4.48
C ALA A 124 -7.30 -9.52 -4.53
N PHE A 125 -7.37 -8.79 -3.40
CA PHE A 125 -6.78 -7.46 -3.25
C PHE A 125 -5.29 -7.46 -3.61
N ALA A 126 -4.50 -8.36 -3.02
CA ALA A 126 -3.06 -8.45 -3.25
C ALA A 126 -2.71 -8.80 -4.69
N ILE A 127 -3.43 -9.74 -5.32
CA ILE A 127 -3.24 -10.12 -6.74
C ILE A 127 -3.48 -8.92 -7.66
N LEU A 128 -4.58 -8.19 -7.47
CA LEU A 128 -4.90 -7.04 -8.31
C LEU A 128 -3.93 -5.87 -8.06
N MET A 129 -3.47 -5.67 -6.83
CA MET A 129 -2.42 -4.72 -6.50
C MET A 129 -1.11 -5.05 -7.22
N GLY A 130 -0.69 -6.33 -7.19
CA GLY A 130 0.48 -6.82 -7.91
C GLY A 130 0.34 -6.65 -9.43
N THR A 131 -0.83 -6.92 -9.96
CA THR A 131 -1.15 -6.72 -11.39
C THR A 131 -1.00 -5.26 -11.80
N SER A 132 -1.50 -4.31 -10.99
CA SER A 132 -1.31 -2.87 -11.23
C SER A 132 0.17 -2.48 -11.27
N ARG A 133 0.97 -2.97 -10.32
CA ARG A 133 2.41 -2.72 -10.25
C ARG A 133 3.16 -3.32 -11.44
N LEU A 134 2.83 -4.56 -11.83
CA LEU A 134 3.39 -5.20 -13.03
C LEU A 134 3.01 -4.45 -14.31
N PHE A 135 1.74 -4.02 -14.41
CA PHE A 135 1.27 -3.27 -15.57
C PHE A 135 2.08 -1.99 -15.75
N TYR A 136 2.24 -1.18 -14.70
CA TYR A 136 3.06 0.01 -14.77
C TYR A 136 4.55 -0.33 -14.97
N GLY A 137 5.06 -1.38 -14.33
CA GLY A 137 6.42 -1.89 -14.54
C GLY A 137 6.70 -2.25 -16.00
N LYS A 138 5.70 -2.76 -16.73
CA LYS A 138 5.84 -3.13 -18.15
C LYS A 138 5.62 -1.95 -19.10
N TYR A 139 4.61 -1.14 -18.87
CA TYR A 139 4.14 -0.12 -19.81
C TYR A 139 4.44 1.33 -19.40
N GLY A 140 5.10 1.56 -18.26
CA GLY A 140 5.34 2.88 -17.68
C GLY A 140 6.09 3.87 -18.58
N ASP A 141 6.86 3.40 -19.59
CA ASP A 141 7.48 4.28 -20.57
C ASP A 141 6.46 5.02 -21.47
N ARG A 142 5.25 4.47 -21.59
CA ARG A 142 4.17 5.01 -22.41
C ARG A 142 3.09 5.71 -21.60
N ILE A 143 3.20 5.68 -20.25
CA ILE A 143 2.18 6.14 -19.33
C ILE A 143 2.77 7.25 -18.47
N ASN A 144 2.10 8.39 -18.43
CA ASN A 144 2.48 9.47 -17.52
C ASN A 144 2.12 9.08 -16.09
N LEU A 145 3.11 9.08 -15.18
CA LEU A 145 2.95 8.66 -13.79
C LEU A 145 1.88 9.48 -13.05
N ASP A 146 1.87 10.79 -13.25
CA ASP A 146 0.90 11.67 -12.57
C ASP A 146 -0.55 11.33 -12.96
N HIS A 147 -0.79 11.12 -14.27
CA HIS A 147 -2.13 10.73 -14.72
C HIS A 147 -2.52 9.35 -14.21
N PHE A 148 -1.59 8.39 -14.22
CA PHE A 148 -1.85 7.05 -13.70
C PHE A 148 -2.18 7.09 -12.20
N MET A 149 -1.43 7.86 -11.40
CA MET A 149 -1.71 8.04 -9.98
C MET A 149 -3.06 8.75 -9.74
N ILE A 150 -3.39 9.79 -10.53
CA ILE A 150 -4.68 10.49 -10.41
C ILE A 150 -5.84 9.52 -10.67
N TYR A 151 -5.80 8.76 -11.79
CA TYR A 151 -6.85 7.78 -12.08
C TYR A 151 -6.92 6.67 -11.02
N SER A 152 -5.78 6.26 -10.48
CA SER A 152 -5.73 5.30 -9.38
C SER A 152 -6.38 5.85 -8.11
N CYS A 153 -6.14 7.12 -7.75
CA CYS A 153 -6.84 7.75 -6.62
C CYS A 153 -8.35 7.82 -6.84
N LEU A 154 -8.80 8.22 -8.03
CA LEU A 154 -10.24 8.26 -8.36
C LEU A 154 -10.87 6.87 -8.29
N LEU A 155 -10.21 5.85 -8.85
CA LEU A 155 -10.67 4.47 -8.78
C LEU A 155 -10.71 3.97 -7.32
N CYS A 156 -9.73 4.35 -6.50
CA CYS A 156 -9.70 4.02 -5.07
C CYS A 156 -10.90 4.64 -4.34
N ILE A 157 -11.19 5.92 -4.56
CA ILE A 157 -12.37 6.60 -4.00
C ILE A 157 -13.66 5.88 -4.40
N LEU A 158 -13.81 5.53 -5.67
CA LEU A 158 -14.97 4.77 -6.16
C LEU A 158 -15.06 3.38 -5.53
N SER A 159 -13.92 2.71 -5.31
CA SER A 159 -13.87 1.41 -4.64
C SER A 159 -14.32 1.51 -3.18
N TYR A 160 -13.85 2.51 -2.44
CA TYR A 160 -14.29 2.77 -1.06
C TYR A 160 -15.80 3.02 -0.97
N LEU A 161 -16.34 3.83 -1.90
CA LEU A 161 -17.79 4.04 -2.02
C LEU A 161 -18.51 2.72 -2.33
N GLY A 162 -18.00 1.92 -3.25
CA GLY A 162 -18.58 0.62 -3.59
C GLY A 162 -18.59 -0.35 -2.41
N ILE A 163 -17.47 -0.50 -1.68
CA ILE A 163 -17.37 -1.34 -0.48
C ILE A 163 -18.41 -0.90 0.56
N SER A 164 -18.60 0.40 0.75
CA SER A 164 -19.43 0.93 1.81
C SER A 164 -20.92 0.96 1.45
N LEU A 165 -21.27 1.28 0.20
CA LEU A 165 -22.64 1.60 -0.19
C LEU A 165 -23.39 0.45 -0.88
N PHE A 166 -22.67 -0.49 -1.53
CA PHE A 166 -23.35 -1.60 -2.16
C PHE A 166 -24.00 -2.53 -1.13
N ARG A 167 -25.15 -3.09 -1.51
CA ARG A 167 -25.90 -4.04 -0.67
C ARG A 167 -25.55 -5.49 -0.97
N ALA A 168 -25.17 -5.79 -2.21
CA ALA A 168 -24.86 -7.15 -2.64
C ALA A 168 -23.42 -7.53 -2.22
N PRO A 169 -23.24 -8.66 -1.47
CA PRO A 169 -21.93 -9.12 -1.01
C PRO A 169 -20.89 -9.25 -2.11
N LEU A 170 -21.28 -9.80 -3.26
CA LEU A 170 -20.38 -9.98 -4.40
C LEU A 170 -19.83 -8.64 -4.92
N LEU A 171 -20.68 -7.60 -5.00
CA LEU A 171 -20.24 -6.26 -5.45
C LEU A 171 -19.27 -5.61 -4.45
N ASN A 172 -19.46 -5.85 -3.16
CA ASN A 172 -18.54 -5.38 -2.12
C ASN A 172 -17.16 -6.05 -2.26
N LEU A 173 -17.12 -7.37 -2.50
CA LEU A 173 -15.86 -8.10 -2.72
C LEU A 173 -15.15 -7.67 -4.01
N ILE A 174 -15.90 -7.46 -5.09
CA ILE A 174 -15.35 -6.90 -6.33
C ILE A 174 -14.76 -5.51 -6.07
N ALA A 175 -15.46 -4.66 -5.33
CA ALA A 175 -14.96 -3.34 -4.97
C ALA A 175 -13.69 -3.41 -4.10
N CYS A 176 -13.60 -4.37 -3.14
CA CYS A 176 -12.37 -4.64 -2.39
C CYS A 176 -11.21 -5.03 -3.32
N ALA A 177 -11.42 -5.94 -4.26
CA ALA A 177 -10.41 -6.38 -5.20
C ALA A 177 -9.96 -5.23 -6.11
N VAL A 178 -10.89 -4.42 -6.63
CA VAL A 178 -10.61 -3.23 -7.45
C VAL A 178 -9.88 -2.15 -6.63
N CYS A 179 -10.16 -2.04 -5.34
CA CYS A 179 -9.38 -1.19 -4.45
C CYS A 179 -7.90 -1.60 -4.46
N GLY A 180 -7.59 -2.90 -4.39
CA GLY A 180 -6.23 -3.41 -4.54
C GLY A 180 -5.57 -2.96 -5.85
N LEU A 181 -6.27 -3.08 -6.98
CA LEU A 181 -5.78 -2.58 -8.28
C LEU A 181 -5.43 -1.08 -8.20
N SER A 182 -6.28 -0.30 -7.57
CA SER A 182 -6.15 1.16 -7.50
C SER A 182 -4.97 1.63 -6.64
N VAL A 183 -4.72 0.99 -5.49
CA VAL A 183 -3.63 1.40 -4.59
C VAL A 183 -2.24 0.98 -5.06
N GLY A 184 -2.16 0.07 -6.04
CA GLY A 184 -0.90 -0.53 -6.47
C GLY A 184 0.21 0.45 -6.80
N ILE A 185 -0.09 1.57 -7.48
CA ILE A 185 0.93 2.56 -7.87
C ILE A 185 1.18 3.63 -6.79
N MET A 186 0.33 3.76 -5.77
CA MET A 186 0.39 4.91 -4.86
C MET A 186 1.70 4.98 -4.09
N TRP A 187 2.16 3.85 -3.55
CA TRP A 187 3.42 3.77 -2.81
C TRP A 187 4.64 3.94 -3.75
N PRO A 188 4.87 3.08 -4.76
CA PRO A 188 6.02 3.20 -5.64
C PRO A 188 6.01 4.50 -6.44
N GLY A 189 4.83 5.00 -6.82
CA GLY A 189 4.68 6.27 -7.51
C GLY A 189 5.08 7.45 -6.65
N THR A 190 4.76 7.45 -5.35
CA THR A 190 5.18 8.49 -4.42
C THR A 190 6.69 8.50 -4.22
N PHE A 191 7.33 7.33 -4.12
CA PHE A 191 8.80 7.25 -4.11
C PHE A 191 9.43 7.77 -5.40
N SER A 192 8.86 7.42 -6.56
CA SER A 192 9.34 7.92 -7.85
C SER A 192 9.23 9.44 -7.96
N LYS A 193 8.12 10.02 -7.49
CA LYS A 193 7.95 11.48 -7.42
C LYS A 193 8.95 12.13 -6.45
N ALA A 194 9.22 11.50 -5.31
CA ALA A 194 10.20 12.00 -4.35
C ALA A 194 11.61 12.00 -4.94
N SER A 195 12.01 10.93 -5.63
CA SER A 195 13.28 10.83 -6.33
C SER A 195 13.45 11.92 -7.40
N ALA A 196 12.37 12.22 -8.13
CA ALA A 196 12.38 13.25 -9.17
C ALA A 196 12.40 14.68 -8.59
N ALA A 197 11.62 14.92 -7.50
CA ALA A 197 11.49 16.24 -6.89
C ALA A 197 12.71 16.62 -6.03
N LEU A 198 13.38 15.66 -5.42
CA LEU A 198 14.53 15.82 -4.52
C LEU A 198 15.63 14.83 -4.88
N PRO A 199 16.37 15.05 -6.00
CA PRO A 199 17.41 14.12 -6.45
C PRO A 199 18.54 13.89 -5.42
N LYS A 200 18.81 14.90 -4.58
CA LYS A 200 19.80 14.83 -3.49
C LYS A 200 19.22 14.39 -2.15
N GLY A 201 17.97 13.90 -2.12
CA GLY A 201 17.30 13.49 -0.89
C GLY A 201 17.99 12.34 -0.13
N GLY A 202 18.70 11.48 -0.86
CA GLY A 202 19.51 10.43 -0.28
C GLY A 202 18.73 9.41 0.55
N THR A 203 19.47 8.58 1.31
CA THR A 203 18.91 7.52 2.16
C THR A 203 17.95 8.06 3.22
N ALA A 204 18.26 9.22 3.82
CA ALA A 204 17.44 9.81 4.88
C ALA A 204 16.03 10.16 4.39
N MET A 205 15.88 10.70 3.20
CA MET A 205 14.57 11.01 2.61
C MET A 205 13.75 9.73 2.42
N PHE A 206 14.33 8.71 1.79
CA PHE A 206 13.62 7.46 1.53
C PHE A 206 13.23 6.73 2.81
N ALA A 207 14.10 6.74 3.84
CA ALA A 207 13.80 6.16 5.14
C ALA A 207 12.64 6.87 5.83
N LEU A 208 12.62 8.21 5.83
CA LEU A 208 11.52 8.99 6.42
C LEU A 208 10.20 8.81 5.66
N LEU A 209 10.26 8.73 4.32
CA LEU A 209 9.07 8.46 3.52
C LEU A 209 8.53 7.04 3.79
N ALA A 210 9.41 6.03 3.88
CA ALA A 210 9.00 4.68 4.25
C ALA A 210 8.33 4.65 5.63
N LEU A 211 8.97 5.28 6.64
CA LEU A 211 8.39 5.43 7.99
C LEU A 211 7.02 6.11 7.94
N GLY A 212 6.87 7.19 7.13
CA GLY A 212 5.58 7.83 6.92
C GLY A 212 4.54 6.88 6.33
N GLY A 213 4.92 6.07 5.36
CA GLY A 213 4.06 5.02 4.78
C GLY A 213 3.63 3.99 5.82
N ASP A 214 4.56 3.50 6.64
CA ASP A 214 4.27 2.55 7.73
C ASP A 214 3.34 3.15 8.79
N MET A 215 3.52 4.43 9.12
CA MET A 215 2.57 5.16 9.98
C MET A 215 1.17 5.20 9.36
N GLY A 216 1.06 5.37 8.04
CA GLY A 216 -0.18 5.27 7.30
C GLY A 216 -0.78 3.87 7.36
N CYS A 217 0.05 2.84 7.16
CA CYS A 217 -0.35 1.43 7.24
C CYS A 217 -0.91 1.05 8.63
N ALA A 218 -0.40 1.66 9.70
CA ALA A 218 -0.93 1.47 11.05
C ALA A 218 -2.16 2.36 11.30
N GLY A 219 -2.09 3.65 10.92
CA GLY A 219 -3.13 4.64 11.19
C GLY A 219 -4.42 4.42 10.41
N GLY A 220 -4.31 3.99 9.13
CA GLY A 220 -5.47 3.74 8.28
C GLY A 220 -6.45 2.73 8.87
N PRO A 221 -6.04 1.48 9.10
CA PRO A 221 -6.92 0.47 9.70
C PRO A 221 -7.36 0.82 11.13
N THR A 222 -6.51 1.51 11.91
CA THR A 222 -6.89 1.98 13.25
C THR A 222 -8.05 2.97 13.18
N LEU A 223 -8.01 3.95 12.26
CA LEU A 223 -9.12 4.88 12.04
C LEU A 223 -10.40 4.15 11.64
N VAL A 224 -10.31 3.20 10.71
CA VAL A 224 -11.44 2.37 10.27
C VAL A 224 -12.04 1.60 11.44
N GLY A 225 -11.22 0.95 12.26
CA GLY A 225 -11.67 0.21 13.45
C GLY A 225 -12.36 1.12 14.46
N MET A 226 -11.74 2.22 14.85
CA MET A 226 -12.30 3.16 15.83
C MET A 226 -13.65 3.74 15.39
N ILE A 227 -13.78 4.09 14.11
CA ILE A 227 -15.05 4.61 13.58
C ILE A 227 -16.09 3.48 13.48
N SER A 228 -15.69 2.28 13.06
CA SER A 228 -16.57 1.10 13.06
C SER A 228 -17.15 0.84 14.44
N ASP A 229 -16.31 0.76 15.47
CA ASP A 229 -16.71 0.50 16.86
C ASP A 229 -17.66 1.60 17.36
N SER A 230 -17.36 2.86 17.09
CA SER A 230 -18.20 3.99 17.51
C SER A 230 -19.61 3.98 16.88
N LEU A 231 -19.76 3.30 15.76
CA LEU A 231 -21.02 3.17 14.99
C LEU A 231 -21.63 1.77 15.06
N GLY A 232 -21.40 1.04 16.17
CA GLY A 232 -22.00 -0.26 16.44
C GLY A 232 -21.43 -1.38 15.57
N ASP A 233 -20.10 -1.48 15.48
CA ASP A 233 -19.35 -2.46 14.69
C ASP A 233 -19.64 -2.40 13.17
N ASN A 234 -19.97 -1.20 12.68
CA ASN A 234 -20.27 -1.00 11.27
C ASN A 234 -19.03 -0.76 10.42
N LEU A 235 -18.39 -1.87 9.98
CA LEU A 235 -17.18 -1.81 9.15
C LEU A 235 -17.38 -1.03 7.82
N LYS A 236 -18.59 -1.02 7.26
CA LYS A 236 -18.87 -0.22 6.05
C LYS A 236 -18.66 1.27 6.28
N MET A 237 -19.12 1.77 7.43
CA MET A 237 -18.96 3.19 7.79
C MET A 237 -17.50 3.51 8.18
N GLY A 238 -16.82 2.58 8.85
CA GLY A 238 -15.40 2.69 9.13
C GLY A 238 -14.58 2.81 7.84
N ILE A 239 -14.81 1.93 6.86
CA ILE A 239 -14.14 1.97 5.55
C ILE A 239 -14.49 3.25 4.80
N LEU A 240 -15.76 3.70 4.84
CA LEU A 240 -16.18 4.95 4.20
C LEU A 240 -15.39 6.16 4.73
N ALA A 241 -15.13 6.21 6.02
CA ALA A 241 -14.32 7.29 6.59
C ALA A 241 -12.87 7.28 6.08
N GLY A 242 -12.33 6.09 5.74
CA GLY A 242 -11.00 5.94 5.14
C GLY A 242 -10.85 6.60 3.77
N ILE A 243 -11.93 7.04 3.13
CA ILE A 243 -11.91 7.74 1.82
C ILE A 243 -11.09 9.04 1.87
N ILE A 244 -10.89 9.60 3.06
CA ILE A 244 -10.08 10.79 3.27
C ILE A 244 -8.63 10.60 2.76
N PHE A 245 -8.09 9.39 2.89
CA PHE A 245 -6.70 9.12 2.53
C PHE A 245 -6.45 9.23 1.01
N PRO A 246 -7.20 8.53 0.12
CA PRO A 246 -7.01 8.69 -1.33
C PRO A 246 -7.39 10.10 -1.81
N VAL A 247 -8.30 10.82 -1.14
CA VAL A 247 -8.61 12.23 -1.45
C VAL A 247 -7.41 13.12 -1.13
N LEU A 248 -6.81 13.00 0.06
CA LEU A 248 -5.62 13.77 0.42
C LEU A 248 -4.42 13.44 -0.47
N LEU A 249 -4.24 12.18 -0.84
CA LEU A 249 -3.21 11.76 -1.80
C LEU A 249 -3.42 12.44 -3.16
N LEU A 250 -4.64 12.44 -3.68
CA LEU A 250 -5.00 13.11 -4.93
C LEU A 250 -4.66 14.61 -4.88
N LEU A 251 -5.02 15.29 -3.80
CA LEU A 251 -4.69 16.71 -3.60
C LEU A 251 -3.18 16.94 -3.56
N GLY A 252 -2.42 16.04 -2.93
CA GLY A 252 -0.95 16.07 -2.90
C GLY A 252 -0.35 15.97 -4.31
N ILE A 253 -0.84 15.03 -5.13
CA ILE A 253 -0.38 14.86 -6.52
C ILE A 253 -0.64 16.13 -7.34
N LEU A 254 -1.84 16.71 -7.23
CA LEU A 254 -2.21 17.92 -7.96
C LEU A 254 -1.37 19.13 -7.54
N ARG A 255 -1.00 19.24 -6.27
CA ARG A 255 -0.11 20.31 -5.78
C ARG A 255 1.33 20.15 -6.28
N CYS A 256 1.87 18.92 -6.26
CA CYS A 256 3.19 18.65 -6.81
C CYS A 256 3.27 18.95 -8.31
N LYS A 257 2.20 18.67 -9.07
CA LYS A 257 2.14 18.97 -10.52
C LYS A 257 2.19 20.48 -10.80
N LYS A 258 1.49 21.29 -10.00
CA LYS A 258 1.51 22.75 -10.14
C LYS A 258 2.87 23.38 -9.78
N GLY A 259 3.58 22.82 -8.80
CA GLY A 259 4.92 23.29 -8.41
C GLY A 259 5.97 23.16 -9.52
N ASN A 260 5.91 22.07 -10.30
CA ASN A 260 6.80 21.85 -11.45
C ASN A 260 6.45 22.72 -12.67
N SER A 261 5.31 23.39 -12.72
CA SER A 261 4.94 24.31 -13.80
C SER A 261 5.29 25.77 -13.51
N LEU A 262 5.85 26.06 -12.32
CA LEU A 262 6.21 27.40 -11.85
C LEU A 262 7.73 27.52 -11.56
N SER A 263 8.49 26.47 -11.77
CA SER A 263 9.98 26.44 -11.79
C SER A 263 10.49 26.28 -13.21
#